data_a6cc21aa22bc79e5f0d4c6e6e57181f3
#
_entry.id   a6cc21aa22bc79e5f0d4c6e6e57181f3
#
_cell.length_a   1.000
_cell.length_b   1.000
_cell.length_c   1.000
_cell.angle_alpha   90.00
_cell.angle_beta   90.00
_cell.angle_gamma   90.00
#
_symmetry.space_group_name_H-M   'P 1'
#
loop_
_entity.id
_entity.type
_entity.pdbx_description
1 polymer ?
#
loop_
_entity_poly.entity_id
_entity_poly.type
_entity_poly.pdbx_seq_one_letter_code
_entity_poly.pdbx_strand_id
1 'polypeptide(L)'
;MKQTKWLINLSVLLALIAITVGAKNLSPSRSSVRDAGIAMQDTLIAPDTVALPSLSYKIGAVVDSILLPVSDSGVKQYAPLQDFFAALDSLRAGKDTVVTIVQLGDSHIQAGHYSGRMMRLLQQQFGNAGRGWIAPFKLSKSNEPDDYFISSVAKEWVAGRCIQNNRKAPIGPGGIGIQSVSPSINFDISMAPNNGAGYSFNQAVIYRGEKSMPMLPAGKLKDSVRTILSTTSCAPGVIADTFRISCLADTLQLHSTRRKQGTDNLLPASSFKNVYYGFNLTNGQPGILYHSVGVNGAMYVNYTDENYVRQLALLNPSLLIISLGTNETFGRRFTRGEFAGQIEAFISLVKKQMPHTAILLTTPPECYKRVTVNKKRTYVRNENTERAAKAITEIAHRKGLACWDLFAATGGKSSSAKWHKAGLMGRDRVHFTKEGYQEQGLLLYRALMQTYNRYITGNNDVR
;
A
#
# COMPACT_ATOMS: atom_id res chain seq x y z
N MET A 1 43.45 42.20 15.29
CA MET A 1 42.43 41.20 14.91
C MET A 1 41.42 41.71 13.89
N LYS A 2 41.79 42.53 12.89
CA LYS A 2 40.86 43.07 11.84
C LYS A 2 41.45 42.95 10.41
N GLN A 3 42.55 42.26 10.20
CA GLN A 3 43.14 42.12 8.86
C GLN A 3 43.08 40.73 8.22
N THR A 4 42.60 39.71 8.93
CA THR A 4 42.57 38.33 8.42
C THR A 4 41.25 37.93 7.74
N LYS A 5 40.23 38.78 7.77
CA LYS A 5 38.93 38.50 7.13
C LYS A 5 38.78 38.94 5.68
N TRP A 6 39.77 39.67 5.14
CA TRP A 6 39.74 40.17 3.74
C TRP A 6 40.41 39.25 2.73
N LEU A 7 41.29 38.38 3.17
CA LEU A 7 42.05 37.48 2.30
C LEU A 7 41.24 36.21 1.89
N ILE A 8 40.19 35.86 2.63
CA ILE A 8 39.36 34.66 2.33
C ILE A 8 38.31 34.97 1.29
N ASN A 9 37.87 36.23 1.17
CA ASN A 9 36.86 36.65 0.17
C ASN A 9 37.41 36.91 -1.23
N LEU A 10 38.73 37.05 -1.37
CA LEU A 10 39.34 37.29 -2.68
C LEU A 10 39.66 36.03 -3.45
N SER A 11 39.91 34.90 -2.70
CA SER A 11 40.18 33.57 -3.28
C SER A 11 38.91 32.91 -3.88
N VAL A 12 37.73 33.23 -3.37
CA VAL A 12 36.46 32.68 -3.86
C VAL A 12 35.97 33.43 -5.10
N LEU A 13 36.33 34.72 -5.24
CA LEU A 13 35.95 35.54 -6.40
C LEU A 13 36.80 35.23 -7.65
N LEU A 14 38.04 34.83 -7.48
CA LEU A 14 38.94 34.44 -8.58
C LEU A 14 38.67 33.03 -9.12
N ALA A 15 38.06 32.12 -8.33
CA ALA A 15 37.65 30.81 -8.78
C ALA A 15 36.35 30.84 -9.64
N LEU A 16 35.50 31.88 -9.47
CA LEU A 16 34.25 32.05 -10.26
C LEU A 16 34.52 32.72 -11.62
N ILE A 17 35.61 33.42 -11.82
CA ILE A 17 35.97 34.06 -13.09
C ILE A 17 36.66 33.09 -14.06
N ALA A 18 37.29 32.01 -13.56
CA ALA A 18 37.96 31.02 -14.41
C ALA A 18 36.96 30.01 -15.09
N ILE A 19 35.72 29.97 -14.66
CA ILE A 19 34.69 29.07 -15.20
C ILE A 19 33.88 29.73 -16.35
N THR A 20 33.93 31.04 -16.49
CA THR A 20 33.12 31.76 -17.48
C THR A 20 33.85 32.10 -18.79
N VAL A 21 35.12 31.77 -18.95
CA VAL A 21 35.89 32.13 -20.19
C VAL A 21 36.15 30.88 -21.09
N GLY A 22 35.78 29.67 -20.66
CA GLY A 22 36.01 28.42 -21.39
C GLY A 22 34.93 27.97 -22.37
N ALA A 23 33.84 28.70 -22.57
CA ALA A 23 32.70 28.28 -23.38
C ALA A 23 32.38 29.24 -24.53
N LYS A 24 33.31 29.47 -25.42
CA LYS A 24 33.00 29.99 -26.76
C LYS A 24 33.85 29.29 -27.81
N ASN A 25 33.15 28.68 -28.76
CA ASN A 25 33.55 28.06 -30.01
C ASN A 25 33.46 26.54 -30.06
N LEU A 26 32.26 26.04 -30.30
CA LEU A 26 32.03 24.84 -31.08
C LEU A 26 30.64 24.97 -31.75
N SER A 27 30.66 25.25 -33.04
CA SER A 27 29.47 25.24 -33.91
C SER A 27 28.95 23.81 -34.07
N PRO A 28 27.64 23.55 -34.11
CA PRO A 28 27.13 22.22 -34.36
C PRO A 28 27.21 21.91 -35.86
N SER A 29 28.05 20.94 -36.23
CA SER A 29 27.96 20.24 -37.50
C SER A 29 26.69 19.40 -37.51
N ARG A 30 25.82 19.64 -38.52
CA ARG A 30 24.70 18.77 -38.86
C ARG A 30 25.25 17.40 -39.28
N SER A 31 25.14 16.40 -38.41
CA SER A 31 25.19 14.99 -38.81
C SER A 31 23.79 14.41 -38.73
N SER A 32 23.37 13.87 -39.87
CA SER A 32 22.13 13.13 -40.08
C SER A 32 21.92 12.08 -39.00
N VAL A 33 20.84 12.24 -38.21
CA VAL A 33 20.31 11.14 -37.37
C VAL A 33 19.73 10.11 -38.33
N ARG A 34 20.48 9.06 -38.61
CA ARG A 34 19.92 7.81 -39.11
C ARG A 34 19.09 7.20 -38.01
N ASP A 35 17.86 6.85 -38.35
CA ASP A 35 16.99 6.00 -37.56
C ASP A 35 17.74 4.74 -37.11
N ALA A 36 18.25 4.74 -35.89
CA ALA A 36 18.58 3.55 -35.17
C ALA A 36 17.26 3.07 -34.55
N GLY A 37 16.51 2.29 -35.30
CA GLY A 37 15.44 1.47 -34.73
C GLY A 37 16.07 0.63 -33.62
N ILE A 38 15.85 1.00 -32.38
CA ILE A 38 16.11 0.15 -31.23
C ILE A 38 15.13 -0.99 -31.39
N ALA A 39 15.59 -2.11 -31.94
CA ALA A 39 14.89 -3.37 -31.82
C ALA A 39 14.75 -3.63 -30.32
N MET A 40 13.54 -3.40 -29.79
CA MET A 40 13.18 -3.87 -28.47
C MET A 40 13.38 -5.39 -28.50
N GLN A 41 14.49 -5.85 -27.93
CA GLN A 41 14.64 -7.25 -27.63
C GLN A 41 13.49 -7.60 -26.67
N ASP A 42 12.64 -8.52 -27.12
CA ASP A 42 11.62 -9.19 -26.28
C ASP A 42 12.33 -10.00 -25.19
N THR A 43 12.95 -9.30 -24.24
CA THR A 43 13.53 -9.93 -23.07
C THR A 43 12.38 -10.26 -22.13
N LEU A 44 12.11 -11.54 -22.01
CA LEU A 44 11.24 -12.07 -20.94
C LEU A 44 11.64 -11.42 -19.62
N ILE A 45 10.66 -10.89 -18.91
CA ILE A 45 10.88 -10.32 -17.57
C ILE A 45 11.19 -11.47 -16.63
N ALA A 46 12.48 -11.72 -16.40
CA ALA A 46 12.89 -12.72 -15.43
C ALA A 46 12.59 -12.21 -14.02
N PRO A 47 11.92 -12.99 -13.14
CA PRO A 47 11.61 -12.60 -11.76
C PRO A 47 12.86 -12.20 -10.94
N ASP A 48 14.03 -12.67 -11.37
CA ASP A 48 15.30 -12.51 -10.65
C ASP A 48 16.18 -11.35 -11.16
N THR A 49 15.78 -10.64 -12.23
CA THR A 49 16.58 -9.54 -12.81
C THR A 49 16.43 -8.20 -12.08
N VAL A 50 15.47 -8.07 -11.16
CA VAL A 50 15.37 -6.89 -10.33
C VAL A 50 16.46 -6.92 -9.28
N ALA A 51 17.39 -5.96 -9.34
CA ALA A 51 18.41 -5.78 -8.31
C ALA A 51 17.73 -5.55 -6.95
N LEU A 52 17.64 -6.61 -6.16
CA LEU A 52 17.03 -6.55 -4.83
C LEU A 52 18.02 -5.85 -3.90
N PRO A 53 17.62 -4.80 -3.15
CA PRO A 53 18.45 -4.32 -2.06
C PRO A 53 18.73 -5.53 -1.17
N SER A 54 19.99 -5.80 -0.93
CA SER A 54 20.49 -7.01 -0.28
C SER A 54 19.74 -7.31 1.02
N LEU A 55 18.82 -8.27 0.98
CA LEU A 55 18.63 -9.09 2.16
C LEU A 55 19.97 -9.73 2.47
N SER A 56 20.39 -9.71 3.72
CA SER A 56 21.69 -10.28 4.05
C SER A 56 21.73 -11.70 3.45
N TYR A 57 22.81 -12.03 2.75
CA TYR A 57 23.06 -13.33 2.11
C TYR A 57 22.66 -14.53 3.00
N LYS A 58 22.79 -14.38 4.33
CA LYS A 58 22.41 -15.39 5.33
C LYS A 58 20.89 -15.67 5.38
N ILE A 59 20.05 -14.66 5.16
CA ILE A 59 18.59 -14.82 5.18
C ILE A 59 18.13 -15.50 3.89
N GLY A 60 18.69 -15.13 2.73
CA GLY A 60 18.35 -15.74 1.43
C GLY A 60 18.56 -17.26 1.43
N ALA A 61 19.74 -17.73 1.80
CA ALA A 61 20.05 -19.15 1.80
C ALA A 61 19.16 -20.00 2.76
N VAL A 62 18.75 -19.42 3.89
CA VAL A 62 17.84 -20.09 4.84
C VAL A 62 16.42 -20.13 4.28
N VAL A 63 15.97 -19.05 3.65
CA VAL A 63 14.64 -18.95 3.05
C VAL A 63 14.52 -19.93 1.90
N ASP A 64 15.48 -20.01 0.99
CA ASP A 64 15.49 -20.92 -0.14
C ASP A 64 15.37 -22.39 0.28
N SER A 65 15.91 -22.76 1.46
CA SER A 65 15.77 -24.11 2.01
C SER A 65 14.37 -24.43 2.56
N ILE A 66 13.53 -23.43 2.77
CA ILE A 66 12.18 -23.56 3.36
C ILE A 66 11.10 -23.48 2.28
N LEU A 67 11.34 -22.75 1.21
CA LEU A 67 10.35 -22.43 0.18
C LEU A 67 10.12 -23.60 -0.78
N LEU A 68 8.94 -23.61 -1.37
CA LEU A 68 8.68 -24.46 -2.55
C LEU A 68 9.50 -23.96 -3.76
N PRO A 69 9.83 -24.87 -4.71
CA PRO A 69 10.37 -24.48 -6.01
C PRO A 69 9.52 -23.41 -6.65
N VAL A 70 10.16 -22.40 -7.27
CA VAL A 70 9.48 -21.27 -7.91
C VAL A 70 8.51 -21.72 -9.00
N SER A 71 8.77 -22.85 -9.66
CA SER A 71 7.90 -23.45 -10.70
C SER A 71 6.47 -23.73 -10.22
N ASP A 72 6.30 -24.06 -8.92
CA ASP A 72 5.00 -24.47 -8.37
C ASP A 72 4.29 -23.34 -7.60
N SER A 73 4.92 -22.15 -7.50
CA SER A 73 4.44 -21.03 -6.68
C SER A 73 3.65 -19.97 -7.46
N GLY A 74 3.38 -20.18 -8.75
CA GLY A 74 2.66 -19.22 -9.61
C GLY A 74 1.21 -18.97 -9.18
N VAL A 75 0.63 -17.87 -9.71
CA VAL A 75 -0.80 -17.59 -9.55
C VAL A 75 -1.60 -18.61 -10.35
N LYS A 76 -2.55 -19.25 -9.68
CA LYS A 76 -3.48 -20.20 -10.30
C LYS A 76 -4.68 -19.47 -10.89
N GLN A 77 -5.22 -19.99 -11.98
CA GLN A 77 -6.41 -19.43 -12.65
C GLN A 77 -6.24 -17.93 -12.96
N TYR A 78 -5.21 -17.56 -13.67
CA TYR A 78 -4.87 -16.16 -13.93
C TYR A 78 -5.68 -15.49 -15.06
N ALA A 79 -6.52 -16.23 -15.79
CA ALA A 79 -7.35 -15.64 -16.85
C ALA A 79 -8.10 -14.37 -16.43
N PRO A 80 -8.66 -14.26 -15.19
CA PRO A 80 -9.28 -13.03 -14.71
C PRO A 80 -8.31 -11.85 -14.51
N LEU A 81 -7.00 -12.03 -14.65
CA LEU A 81 -5.99 -10.98 -14.56
C LEU A 81 -5.59 -10.41 -15.92
N GLN A 82 -6.18 -10.86 -17.04
CA GLN A 82 -5.76 -10.46 -18.38
C GLN A 82 -5.83 -8.95 -18.61
N ASP A 83 -6.90 -8.29 -18.18
CA ASP A 83 -7.04 -6.83 -18.33
C ASP A 83 -6.01 -6.08 -17.49
N PHE A 84 -5.70 -6.58 -16.29
CA PHE A 84 -4.64 -6.04 -15.46
C PHE A 84 -3.26 -6.25 -16.12
N PHE A 85 -3.00 -7.39 -16.70
CA PHE A 85 -1.75 -7.66 -17.42
C PHE A 85 -1.63 -6.82 -18.69
N ALA A 86 -2.71 -6.61 -19.43
CA ALA A 86 -2.73 -5.68 -20.56
C ALA A 86 -2.42 -4.24 -20.16
N ALA A 87 -2.88 -3.81 -18.96
CA ALA A 87 -2.54 -2.51 -18.40
C ALA A 87 -1.05 -2.42 -18.04
N LEU A 88 -0.44 -3.48 -17.46
CA LEU A 88 1.00 -3.55 -17.23
C LEU A 88 1.80 -3.50 -18.53
N ASP A 89 1.33 -4.20 -19.57
CA ASP A 89 1.96 -4.19 -20.88
C ASP A 89 1.92 -2.80 -21.53
N SER A 90 0.83 -2.05 -21.32
CA SER A 90 0.72 -0.65 -21.72
C SER A 90 1.77 0.24 -21.04
N LEU A 91 2.04 0.05 -19.75
CA LEU A 91 3.12 0.75 -19.05
C LEU A 91 4.50 0.37 -19.62
N ARG A 92 4.73 -0.93 -19.88
CA ARG A 92 5.97 -1.41 -20.49
C ARG A 92 6.19 -0.82 -21.89
N ALA A 93 5.12 -0.61 -22.63
CA ALA A 93 5.14 0.06 -23.94
C ALA A 93 5.32 1.59 -23.86
N GLY A 94 5.54 2.16 -22.65
CA GLY A 94 5.77 3.59 -22.44
C GLY A 94 4.52 4.47 -22.52
N LYS A 95 3.31 3.88 -22.40
CA LYS A 95 2.08 4.69 -22.36
C LYS A 95 1.99 5.49 -21.08
N ASP A 96 1.55 6.74 -21.20
CA ASP A 96 1.30 7.64 -20.07
C ASP A 96 0.00 7.24 -19.36
N THR A 97 0.10 6.25 -18.47
CA THR A 97 -1.02 5.72 -17.70
C THR A 97 -0.61 5.32 -16.28
N VAL A 98 -1.58 5.23 -15.39
CA VAL A 98 -1.39 4.76 -14.01
C VAL A 98 -2.19 3.47 -13.81
N VAL A 99 -1.50 2.41 -13.39
CA VAL A 99 -2.12 1.13 -13.02
C VAL A 99 -2.23 1.07 -11.50
N THR A 100 -3.46 1.02 -11.01
CA THR A 100 -3.74 1.06 -9.57
C THR A 100 -3.94 -0.34 -9.00
N ILE A 101 -3.26 -0.64 -7.90
CA ILE A 101 -3.39 -1.90 -7.16
C ILE A 101 -3.83 -1.57 -5.74
N VAL A 102 -4.85 -2.27 -5.24
CA VAL A 102 -5.22 -2.24 -3.82
C VAL A 102 -4.91 -3.61 -3.21
N GLN A 103 -4.09 -3.66 -2.16
CA GLN A 103 -3.96 -4.85 -1.33
C GLN A 103 -4.70 -4.64 -0.03
N LEU A 104 -5.82 -5.39 0.12
CA LEU A 104 -6.68 -5.36 1.28
C LEU A 104 -6.34 -6.52 2.21
N GLY A 105 -6.20 -6.26 3.51
CA GLY A 105 -5.88 -7.30 4.46
C GLY A 105 -6.07 -6.93 5.93
N ASP A 106 -5.39 -7.68 6.76
CA ASP A 106 -5.41 -7.56 8.21
C ASP A 106 -4.09 -6.97 8.76
N SER A 107 -3.64 -7.44 9.93
CA SER A 107 -2.36 -7.03 10.55
C SER A 107 -1.13 -7.37 9.71
N HIS A 108 -1.21 -8.40 8.87
CA HIS A 108 -0.11 -8.77 7.97
C HIS A 108 0.13 -7.71 6.89
N ILE A 109 -0.89 -6.89 6.57
CA ILE A 109 -0.81 -5.81 5.57
C ILE A 109 -0.64 -4.45 6.23
N GLN A 110 -1.24 -4.20 7.40
CA GLN A 110 -1.28 -2.86 8.02
C GLN A 110 0.10 -2.24 8.23
N ALA A 111 1.10 -3.01 8.65
CA ALA A 111 2.45 -2.50 8.89
C ALA A 111 3.22 -2.14 7.60
N GLY A 112 2.69 -2.46 6.42
CA GLY A 112 3.27 -2.06 5.15
C GLY A 112 4.54 -2.80 4.73
N HIS A 113 5.02 -3.78 5.48
CA HIS A 113 6.27 -4.47 5.13
C HIS A 113 6.09 -5.44 3.97
N TYR A 114 5.03 -6.24 3.99
CA TYR A 114 4.65 -7.16 2.92
C TYR A 114 4.24 -6.38 1.66
N SER A 115 3.20 -5.58 1.77
CA SER A 115 2.66 -4.78 0.68
C SER A 115 3.66 -3.75 0.15
N GLY A 116 4.46 -3.13 1.03
CA GLY A 116 5.50 -2.18 0.63
C GLY A 116 6.63 -2.82 -0.15
N ARG A 117 7.00 -4.10 0.13
CA ARG A 117 7.97 -4.82 -0.71
C ARG A 117 7.41 -5.07 -2.10
N MET A 118 6.18 -5.57 -2.18
CA MET A 118 5.47 -5.77 -3.43
C MET A 118 5.36 -4.48 -4.26
N MET A 119 4.95 -3.39 -3.60
CA MET A 119 4.84 -2.05 -4.19
C MET A 119 6.15 -1.60 -4.81
N ARG A 120 7.26 -1.63 -4.05
CA ARG A 120 8.58 -1.18 -4.52
C ARG A 120 9.08 -1.98 -5.73
N LEU A 121 8.90 -3.30 -5.73
CA LEU A 121 9.34 -4.16 -6.83
C LEU A 121 8.55 -3.88 -8.11
N LEU A 122 7.22 -3.74 -8.02
CA LEU A 122 6.38 -3.38 -9.16
C LEU A 122 6.70 -1.98 -9.69
N GLN A 123 6.91 -1.01 -8.79
CA GLN A 123 7.27 0.36 -9.16
C GLN A 123 8.65 0.46 -9.82
N GLN A 124 9.62 -0.32 -9.38
CA GLN A 124 10.93 -0.41 -10.05
C GLN A 124 10.81 -0.92 -11.48
N GLN A 125 9.88 -1.84 -11.72
CA GLN A 125 9.73 -2.48 -13.02
C GLN A 125 8.84 -1.70 -13.99
N PHE A 126 7.77 -1.08 -13.51
CA PHE A 126 6.72 -0.49 -14.35
C PHE A 126 6.57 1.02 -14.15
N GLY A 127 7.42 1.68 -13.38
CA GLY A 127 7.32 3.09 -13.05
C GLY A 127 6.61 3.34 -11.72
N ASN A 128 6.92 4.48 -11.08
CA ASN A 128 6.43 4.88 -9.77
C ASN A 128 5.47 6.06 -9.89
N ALA A 129 4.17 5.85 -9.71
CA ALA A 129 3.14 6.88 -9.76
C ALA A 129 2.89 7.57 -8.39
N GLY A 130 3.63 7.22 -7.36
CA GLY A 130 3.53 7.79 -6.01
C GLY A 130 3.36 6.76 -4.91
N ARG A 131 3.22 7.25 -3.66
CA ARG A 131 3.05 6.40 -2.48
C ARG A 131 1.66 5.76 -2.41
N GLY A 132 0.66 6.40 -3.00
CA GLY A 132 -0.72 5.96 -2.89
C GLY A 132 -1.33 6.25 -1.52
N TRP A 133 -2.18 5.33 -1.04
CA TRP A 133 -2.93 5.48 0.21
C TRP A 133 -2.03 5.48 1.44
N ILE A 134 -2.21 6.51 2.29
CA ILE A 134 -1.66 6.59 3.64
C ILE A 134 -2.77 6.88 4.64
N ALA A 135 -2.73 6.23 5.78
CA ALA A 135 -3.76 6.32 6.81
C ALA A 135 -3.17 6.86 8.12
N PRO A 136 -3.95 7.62 8.92
CA PRO A 136 -3.47 8.22 10.16
C PRO A 136 -3.43 7.19 11.31
N PHE A 137 -2.66 6.11 11.12
CA PHE A 137 -2.60 5.00 12.07
C PHE A 137 -2.13 5.42 13.46
N LYS A 138 -1.09 6.25 13.55
CA LYS A 138 -0.58 6.75 14.84
C LYS A 138 -1.64 7.53 15.59
N LEU A 139 -2.39 8.42 14.93
CA LEU A 139 -3.49 9.17 15.52
C LEU A 139 -4.65 8.26 15.93
N SER A 140 -4.81 7.12 15.25
CA SER A 140 -5.76 6.08 15.63
C SER A 140 -5.26 5.13 16.72
N LYS A 141 -4.07 5.38 17.29
CA LYS A 141 -3.39 4.54 18.29
C LYS A 141 -3.14 3.11 17.76
N SER A 142 -2.67 3.00 16.51
CA SER A 142 -2.30 1.75 15.86
C SER A 142 -0.87 1.87 15.29
N ASN A 143 -0.25 0.73 14.96
CA ASN A 143 1.03 0.71 14.28
C ASN A 143 0.88 1.23 12.84
N GLU A 144 1.84 2.03 12.41
CA GLU A 144 1.89 2.60 11.05
C GLU A 144 3.07 1.99 10.26
N PRO A 145 3.02 2.02 8.91
CA PRO A 145 4.17 1.78 8.06
C PRO A 145 5.33 2.71 8.41
N ASP A 146 6.55 2.30 8.06
CA ASP A 146 7.78 3.05 8.36
C ASP A 146 8.22 4.00 7.22
N ASP A 147 7.42 4.15 6.18
CA ASP A 147 7.74 4.93 4.99
C ASP A 147 7.06 6.32 4.95
N TYR A 148 6.18 6.63 5.91
CA TYR A 148 5.56 7.95 6.09
C TYR A 148 5.22 8.23 7.55
N PHE A 149 4.93 9.50 7.84
CA PHE A 149 4.46 9.96 9.15
C PHE A 149 3.30 10.94 8.98
N ILE A 150 2.27 10.77 9.81
CA ILE A 150 1.15 11.72 9.94
C ILE A 150 1.04 12.13 11.39
N SER A 151 1.24 13.43 11.67
CA SER A 151 1.08 13.99 12.99
C SER A 151 0.04 15.12 13.02
N SER A 152 -0.43 15.46 14.23
CA SER A 152 -1.39 16.53 14.46
C SER A 152 -1.17 17.09 15.87
N VAL A 153 -1.31 18.40 16.04
CA VAL A 153 -1.30 19.04 17.37
C VAL A 153 -2.62 18.87 18.11
N ALA A 154 -3.70 18.53 17.43
CA ALA A 154 -4.96 18.21 18.07
C ALA A 154 -4.80 16.97 18.97
N LYS A 155 -5.09 17.12 20.27
CA LYS A 155 -4.76 16.10 21.28
C LYS A 155 -5.81 14.99 21.39
N GLU A 156 -7.05 15.26 21.00
CA GLU A 156 -8.18 14.36 21.24
C GLU A 156 -8.68 13.75 19.93
N TRP A 157 -8.06 12.63 19.57
CA TRP A 157 -8.53 11.80 18.47
C TRP A 157 -9.21 10.54 18.99
N VAL A 158 -10.44 10.29 18.52
CA VAL A 158 -11.11 8.99 18.65
C VAL A 158 -11.07 8.27 17.30
N ALA A 159 -10.89 6.96 17.33
CA ALA A 159 -10.79 6.17 16.11
C ALA A 159 -12.00 5.24 15.93
N GLY A 160 -12.39 5.06 14.68
CA GLY A 160 -13.26 3.97 14.22
C GLY A 160 -12.45 2.99 13.37
N ARG A 161 -12.72 1.68 13.52
CA ARG A 161 -12.10 0.62 12.73
C ARG A 161 -13.16 -0.36 12.24
N CYS A 162 -12.97 -0.95 11.07
CA CYS A 162 -13.94 -1.88 10.48
C CYS A 162 -14.28 -3.07 11.38
N ILE A 163 -13.36 -3.47 12.24
CA ILE A 163 -13.53 -4.58 13.22
C ILE A 163 -14.45 -4.26 14.40
N GLN A 164 -14.85 -3.01 14.57
CA GLN A 164 -15.64 -2.57 15.73
C GLN A 164 -17.14 -2.52 15.37
N ASN A 165 -17.98 -3.19 16.15
CA ASN A 165 -19.42 -3.11 16.00
C ASN A 165 -19.96 -1.72 16.41
N ASN A 166 -19.48 -1.17 17.56
CA ASN A 166 -19.84 0.16 18.05
C ASN A 166 -18.68 1.13 17.81
N ARG A 167 -18.58 1.64 16.59
CA ARG A 167 -17.51 2.56 16.18
C ARG A 167 -17.69 3.93 16.80
N LYS A 168 -16.63 4.47 17.40
CA LYS A 168 -16.60 5.84 17.95
C LYS A 168 -16.45 6.92 16.88
N ALA A 169 -15.96 6.53 15.69
CA ALA A 169 -15.84 7.38 14.52
C ALA A 169 -16.23 6.58 13.26
N PRO A 170 -16.75 7.22 12.20
CA PRO A 170 -16.95 6.59 10.90
C PRO A 170 -15.63 6.06 10.32
N ILE A 171 -15.73 5.10 9.42
CA ILE A 171 -14.58 4.58 8.66
C ILE A 171 -14.64 5.07 7.21
N GLY A 172 -13.48 5.11 6.55
CA GLY A 172 -13.34 5.47 5.16
C GLY A 172 -12.71 4.35 4.32
N PRO A 173 -12.15 4.67 3.14
CA PRO A 173 -11.60 3.69 2.18
C PRO A 173 -10.57 2.73 2.79
N GLY A 174 -9.79 3.18 3.76
CA GLY A 174 -8.79 2.37 4.47
C GLY A 174 -9.34 1.49 5.60
N GLY A 175 -10.66 1.39 5.79
CA GLY A 175 -11.27 0.63 6.89
C GLY A 175 -11.06 1.25 8.27
N ILE A 176 -10.51 2.46 8.34
CA ILE A 176 -10.33 3.27 9.54
C ILE A 176 -10.80 4.71 9.33
N GLY A 177 -11.03 5.42 10.42
CA GLY A 177 -11.22 6.86 10.44
C GLY A 177 -10.87 7.42 11.81
N ILE A 178 -10.52 8.68 11.85
CA ILE A 178 -10.27 9.44 13.09
C ILE A 178 -11.22 10.62 13.17
N GLN A 179 -11.64 10.94 14.39
CA GLN A 179 -12.56 12.03 14.66
C GLN A 179 -12.05 12.90 15.80
N SER A 180 -12.15 14.21 15.64
CA SER A 180 -11.92 15.18 16.70
C SER A 180 -13.04 16.20 16.76
N VAL A 181 -13.26 16.77 17.95
CA VAL A 181 -14.17 17.91 18.21
C VAL A 181 -13.39 19.22 18.34
N SER A 182 -12.08 19.20 18.13
CA SER A 182 -11.23 20.38 18.21
C SER A 182 -11.68 21.45 17.20
N PRO A 183 -11.74 22.72 17.60
CA PRO A 183 -12.05 23.84 16.69
C PRO A 183 -10.89 24.16 15.74
N SER A 184 -9.70 23.65 16.02
CA SER A 184 -8.52 23.80 15.17
C SER A 184 -7.87 22.42 14.96
N ILE A 185 -7.61 22.08 13.71
CA ILE A 185 -7.00 20.82 13.31
C ILE A 185 -5.87 21.13 12.35
N ASN A 186 -4.76 20.43 12.49
CA ASN A 186 -3.68 20.42 11.53
C ASN A 186 -3.26 18.99 11.24
N PHE A 187 -2.67 18.80 10.08
CA PHE A 187 -1.91 17.60 9.72
C PHE A 187 -0.54 18.01 9.20
N ASP A 188 0.48 17.37 9.74
CA ASP A 188 1.83 17.38 9.21
C ASP A 188 2.09 16.00 8.61
N ILE A 189 2.19 15.94 7.28
CA ILE A 189 2.43 14.73 6.51
C ILE A 189 3.87 14.77 6.04
N SER A 190 4.64 13.71 6.24
CA SER A 190 6.00 13.60 5.74
C SER A 190 6.33 12.19 5.28
N MET A 191 7.10 12.11 4.19
CA MET A 191 7.70 10.86 3.74
C MET A 191 8.95 10.57 4.54
N ALA A 192 9.19 9.31 4.88
CA ALA A 192 10.42 8.92 5.55
C ALA A 192 11.61 9.09 4.60
N PRO A 193 12.75 9.67 5.03
CA PRO A 193 13.90 9.95 4.17
C PRO A 193 14.48 8.70 3.50
N ASN A 194 14.42 7.56 4.18
CA ASN A 194 14.99 6.28 3.74
C ASN A 194 13.92 5.24 3.42
N ASN A 195 12.84 5.64 2.76
CA ASN A 195 11.74 4.74 2.42
C ASN A 195 12.08 3.73 1.30
N GLY A 196 13.24 3.87 0.67
CA GLY A 196 13.77 2.95 -0.37
C GLY A 196 13.13 3.10 -1.74
N ALA A 197 12.28 4.14 -1.98
CA ALA A 197 11.55 4.28 -3.22
C ALA A 197 11.40 5.72 -3.73
N GLY A 198 11.76 6.75 -2.93
CA GLY A 198 11.61 8.15 -3.35
C GLY A 198 10.15 8.53 -3.55
N TYR A 199 9.37 8.62 -2.47
CA TYR A 199 7.93 8.91 -2.52
C TYR A 199 7.61 10.41 -2.42
N SER A 200 8.45 11.29 -2.96
CA SER A 200 8.08 12.69 -3.16
C SER A 200 6.81 12.78 -4.02
N PHE A 201 5.94 13.72 -3.69
CA PHE A 201 4.63 13.85 -4.32
C PHE A 201 4.35 15.31 -4.74
N ASN A 202 3.53 15.50 -5.76
CA ASN A 202 3.03 16.80 -6.20
C ASN A 202 1.50 16.90 -6.15
N GLN A 203 0.82 15.85 -5.73
CA GLN A 203 -0.61 15.87 -5.49
C GLN A 203 -0.94 15.06 -4.23
N ALA A 204 -1.83 15.63 -3.42
CA ALA A 204 -2.40 14.96 -2.25
C ALA A 204 -3.93 15.08 -2.30
N VAL A 205 -4.62 13.96 -2.15
CA VAL A 205 -6.07 13.93 -1.97
C VAL A 205 -6.36 13.55 -0.52
N ILE A 206 -7.06 14.42 0.21
CA ILE A 206 -7.54 14.11 1.56
C ILE A 206 -8.98 13.63 1.53
N TYR A 207 -9.25 12.51 2.16
CA TYR A 207 -10.59 11.97 2.31
C TYR A 207 -11.12 12.29 3.70
N ARG A 208 -12.24 13.02 3.76
CA ARG A 208 -12.88 13.46 5.00
C ARG A 208 -14.38 13.20 5.01
N GLY A 209 -14.99 13.27 6.19
CA GLY A 209 -16.44 13.21 6.34
C GLY A 209 -17.10 14.48 5.78
N GLU A 210 -18.31 14.36 5.24
CA GLU A 210 -19.05 15.45 4.56
C GLU A 210 -19.21 16.70 5.42
N LYS A 211 -19.43 16.53 6.73
CA LYS A 211 -19.60 17.65 7.68
C LYS A 211 -18.30 18.12 8.31
N SER A 212 -17.17 17.57 7.90
CA SER A 212 -15.87 17.95 8.44
C SER A 212 -15.35 19.21 7.80
N MET A 213 -14.59 19.99 8.57
CA MET A 213 -13.96 21.20 8.04
C MET A 213 -13.01 20.85 6.89
N PRO A 214 -13.04 21.60 5.78
CA PRO A 214 -12.03 21.48 4.74
C PRO A 214 -10.67 21.92 5.27
N MET A 215 -9.61 21.30 4.76
CA MET A 215 -8.25 21.65 5.11
C MET A 215 -7.73 22.74 4.16
N LEU A 216 -6.81 23.55 4.64
CA LEU A 216 -6.12 24.60 3.88
C LEU A 216 -4.61 24.36 3.95
N PRO A 217 -3.87 24.69 2.90
CA PRO A 217 -2.40 24.62 2.92
C PRO A 217 -1.81 25.53 4.01
N ALA A 218 -0.74 25.03 4.65
CA ALA A 218 0.00 25.74 5.69
C ALA A 218 1.52 25.55 5.51
N GLY A 219 2.29 26.22 6.39
CA GLY A 219 3.73 26.07 6.46
C GLY A 219 4.49 26.61 5.24
N LYS A 220 5.67 26.07 5.00
CA LYS A 220 6.62 26.57 3.98
C LYS A 220 6.10 26.41 2.55
N LEU A 221 5.26 25.43 2.27
CA LEU A 221 4.70 25.16 0.95
C LEU A 221 3.38 25.87 0.67
N LYS A 222 2.87 26.69 1.59
CA LYS A 222 1.56 27.35 1.48
C LYS A 222 1.34 28.02 0.12
N ASP A 223 2.29 28.76 -0.37
CA ASP A 223 2.19 29.54 -1.63
C ASP A 223 2.43 28.68 -2.87
N SER A 224 3.01 27.47 -2.69
CA SER A 224 3.24 26.49 -3.75
C SER A 224 2.10 25.49 -3.91
N VAL A 225 1.11 25.51 -3.03
CA VAL A 225 -0.03 24.58 -3.05
C VAL A 225 -1.25 25.27 -3.61
N ARG A 226 -1.79 24.73 -4.68
CA ARG A 226 -3.10 25.11 -5.22
C ARG A 226 -4.14 24.10 -4.75
N THR A 227 -5.16 24.58 -4.05
CA THR A 227 -6.30 23.76 -3.66
C THR A 227 -7.27 23.68 -4.84
N ILE A 228 -7.53 22.47 -5.31
CA ILE A 228 -8.64 22.20 -6.19
C ILE A 228 -9.72 21.62 -5.28
N LEU A 229 -10.62 22.47 -4.80
CA LEU A 229 -11.72 22.02 -3.97
C LEU A 229 -12.67 21.20 -4.82
N SER A 230 -12.67 19.91 -4.61
CA SER A 230 -13.76 19.03 -5.04
C SER A 230 -14.70 18.87 -3.83
N THR A 231 -15.71 19.73 -3.76
CA THR A 231 -16.75 19.66 -2.71
C THR A 231 -17.80 18.60 -3.00
N THR A 232 -17.58 17.76 -3.99
CA THR A 232 -18.52 16.72 -4.40
C THR A 232 -18.40 15.50 -3.49
N SER A 233 -19.51 15.01 -2.97
CA SER A 233 -19.57 13.69 -2.32
C SER A 233 -19.14 12.62 -3.32
N CYS A 234 -18.01 11.95 -3.08
CA CYS A 234 -17.48 10.96 -4.00
C CYS A 234 -17.91 9.53 -3.65
N ALA A 235 -18.37 9.32 -2.40
CA ALA A 235 -19.00 8.09 -1.91
C ALA A 235 -19.83 8.43 -0.66
N PRO A 236 -20.70 7.56 -0.18
CA PRO A 236 -21.52 7.81 1.01
C PRO A 236 -20.67 8.23 2.21
N GLY A 237 -20.89 9.46 2.69
CA GLY A 237 -20.20 10.03 3.84
C GLY A 237 -18.76 10.50 3.59
N VAL A 238 -18.30 10.57 2.33
CA VAL A 238 -16.91 10.89 1.97
C VAL A 238 -16.83 12.04 0.98
N ILE A 239 -16.06 13.05 1.31
CA ILE A 239 -15.59 14.11 0.41
C ILE A 239 -14.10 13.94 0.19
N ALA A 240 -13.63 14.20 -1.03
CA ALA A 240 -12.23 14.24 -1.40
C ALA A 240 -11.82 15.67 -1.77
N ASP A 241 -10.88 16.24 -1.01
CA ASP A 241 -10.26 17.52 -1.34
C ASP A 241 -8.89 17.28 -1.96
N THR A 242 -8.63 17.85 -3.13
CA THR A 242 -7.38 17.67 -3.88
C THR A 242 -6.50 18.90 -3.76
N PHE A 243 -5.23 18.66 -3.42
CA PHE A 243 -4.16 19.67 -3.36
C PHE A 243 -3.12 19.35 -4.43
N ARG A 244 -2.80 20.31 -5.28
CA ARG A 244 -1.66 20.24 -6.21
C ARG A 244 -0.54 21.13 -5.73
N ILE A 245 0.66 20.59 -5.75
CA ILE A 245 1.90 21.28 -5.36
C ILE A 245 2.69 21.54 -6.63
N SER A 246 3.23 22.76 -6.79
CA SER A 246 3.94 23.16 -8.00
C SER A 246 5.29 22.45 -8.23
N CYS A 247 5.80 21.76 -7.21
CA CYS A 247 7.03 20.95 -7.24
C CYS A 247 6.81 19.63 -6.52
N LEU A 248 7.74 18.70 -6.69
CA LEU A 248 7.80 17.50 -5.86
C LEU A 248 8.19 17.87 -4.42
N ALA A 249 7.45 17.35 -3.45
CA ALA A 249 7.65 17.62 -2.03
C ALA A 249 7.61 16.31 -1.22
N ASP A 250 8.38 16.28 -0.14
CA ASP A 250 8.37 15.18 0.84
C ASP A 250 7.50 15.48 2.05
N THR A 251 6.99 16.71 2.15
CA THR A 251 6.16 17.16 3.27
C THR A 251 4.98 17.98 2.79
N LEU A 252 3.86 17.90 3.52
CA LEU A 252 2.69 18.74 3.32
C LEU A 252 2.10 19.07 4.69
N GLN A 253 1.93 20.38 4.93
CA GLN A 253 1.26 20.89 6.11
C GLN A 253 -0.12 21.41 5.75
N LEU A 254 -1.13 20.94 6.45
CA LEU A 254 -2.52 21.36 6.27
C LEU A 254 -3.09 21.82 7.61
N HIS A 255 -3.93 22.83 7.58
CA HIS A 255 -4.65 23.28 8.75
C HIS A 255 -6.10 23.60 8.45
N SER A 256 -6.94 23.56 9.45
CA SER A 256 -8.30 24.09 9.42
C SER A 256 -8.63 24.67 10.77
N THR A 257 -9.26 25.84 10.74
CA THR A 257 -9.73 26.51 11.94
C THR A 257 -11.14 26.97 11.71
N ARG A 258 -12.01 26.66 12.64
CA ARG A 258 -13.39 27.10 12.61
C ARG A 258 -13.46 28.60 12.89
N ARG A 259 -14.05 29.35 11.96
CA ARG A 259 -14.44 30.73 12.26
C ARG A 259 -15.73 30.70 13.09
N LYS A 260 -15.73 31.39 14.24
CA LYS A 260 -16.94 31.60 15.02
C LYS A 260 -17.88 32.50 14.20
N GLN A 261 -19.07 32.00 13.88
CA GLN A 261 -20.15 32.82 13.33
C GLN A 261 -21.21 33.01 14.42
N GLY A 262 -21.70 34.23 14.62
CA GLY A 262 -22.63 34.76 15.61
C GLY A 262 -23.35 33.81 16.59
N THR A 263 -24.19 32.89 16.07
CA THR A 263 -24.99 31.94 16.89
C THR A 263 -24.20 30.69 17.33
N ASP A 264 -22.99 30.50 16.86
CA ASP A 264 -22.17 29.31 17.15
C ASP A 264 -21.75 29.17 18.62
N ASN A 265 -21.85 30.27 19.40
CA ASN A 265 -21.55 30.25 20.83
C ASN A 265 -22.58 29.44 21.66
N LEU A 266 -23.74 29.10 21.07
CA LEU A 266 -24.81 28.35 21.71
C LEU A 266 -24.69 26.83 21.54
N LEU A 267 -23.81 26.36 20.62
CA LEU A 267 -23.66 24.93 20.37
C LEU A 267 -22.43 24.38 21.11
N PRO A 268 -22.56 23.27 21.83
CA PRO A 268 -21.43 22.64 22.49
C PRO A 268 -20.38 22.18 21.47
N ALA A 269 -19.10 22.22 21.84
CA ALA A 269 -17.99 21.77 20.98
C ALA A 269 -18.20 20.34 20.44
N SER A 270 -18.88 19.49 21.21
CA SER A 270 -19.24 18.10 20.83
C SER A 270 -20.18 18.01 19.60
N SER A 271 -20.84 19.12 19.24
CA SER A 271 -21.70 19.18 18.04
C SER A 271 -20.90 19.18 16.73
N PHE A 272 -19.59 19.42 16.80
CA PHE A 272 -18.72 19.58 15.65
C PHE A 272 -17.71 18.42 15.56
N LYS A 273 -18.11 17.40 14.83
CA LYS A 273 -17.30 16.19 14.62
C LYS A 273 -16.56 16.30 13.29
N ASN A 274 -15.24 16.50 13.36
CA ASN A 274 -14.40 16.49 12.19
C ASN A 274 -13.81 15.09 12.00
N VAL A 275 -14.14 14.46 10.89
CA VAL A 275 -13.75 13.09 10.55
C VAL A 275 -12.79 13.12 9.39
N TYR A 276 -11.67 12.41 9.49
CA TYR A 276 -10.68 12.25 8.45
C TYR A 276 -10.33 10.77 8.31
N TYR A 277 -10.17 10.32 7.06
CA TYR A 277 -10.00 8.90 6.74
C TYR A 277 -8.59 8.55 6.31
N GLY A 278 -7.92 9.45 5.58
CA GLY A 278 -6.58 9.25 5.06
C GLY A 278 -6.29 10.12 3.84
N PHE A 279 -5.16 9.83 3.21
CA PHE A 279 -4.65 10.59 2.08
C PHE A 279 -4.23 9.66 0.96
N ASN A 280 -4.30 10.14 -0.28
CA ASN A 280 -3.69 9.50 -1.44
C ASN A 280 -2.65 10.46 -2.03
N LEU A 281 -1.40 10.01 -2.12
CA LEU A 281 -0.26 10.80 -2.57
C LEU A 281 0.24 10.29 -3.92
N THR A 282 0.29 11.19 -4.92
CA THR A 282 0.76 10.89 -6.28
C THR A 282 1.80 11.91 -6.73
N ASN A 283 2.63 11.53 -7.71
CA ASN A 283 3.72 12.37 -8.22
C ASN A 283 3.53 12.81 -9.66
N GLY A 284 2.37 12.48 -10.28
CA GLY A 284 2.05 12.85 -11.64
C GLY A 284 2.80 12.08 -12.73
N GLN A 285 3.53 11.02 -12.38
CA GLN A 285 4.22 10.16 -13.33
C GLN A 285 3.39 8.92 -13.66
N PRO A 286 3.53 8.35 -14.87
CA PRO A 286 2.97 7.05 -15.19
C PRO A 286 3.64 5.95 -14.36
N GLY A 287 2.92 4.85 -14.14
CA GLY A 287 3.46 3.73 -13.38
C GLY A 287 2.44 3.07 -12.47
N ILE A 288 2.96 2.36 -11.47
CA ILE A 288 2.15 1.68 -10.47
C ILE A 288 1.82 2.62 -9.31
N LEU A 289 0.51 2.70 -9.01
CA LEU A 289 0.00 3.31 -7.78
C LEU A 289 -0.53 2.19 -6.87
N TYR A 290 0.17 1.94 -5.78
CA TYR A 290 -0.13 0.81 -4.91
C TYR A 290 -0.71 1.26 -3.57
N HIS A 291 -1.93 0.84 -3.26
CA HIS A 291 -2.62 1.14 -2.00
C HIS A 291 -2.55 -0.04 -1.04
N SER A 292 -1.88 0.14 0.08
CA SER A 292 -1.88 -0.83 1.18
C SER A 292 -3.02 -0.49 2.15
N VAL A 293 -4.02 -1.35 2.23
CA VAL A 293 -5.20 -1.21 3.09
C VAL A 293 -5.25 -2.38 4.05
N GLY A 294 -4.80 -2.19 5.27
CA GLY A 294 -4.80 -3.22 6.31
C GLY A 294 -5.36 -2.72 7.62
N VAL A 295 -6.12 -3.56 8.33
CA VAL A 295 -6.63 -3.26 9.67
C VAL A 295 -6.38 -4.44 10.59
N ASN A 296 -5.63 -4.23 11.67
CA ASN A 296 -5.32 -5.27 12.66
C ASN A 296 -6.57 -6.01 13.11
N GLY A 297 -6.57 -7.33 13.00
CA GLY A 297 -7.68 -8.17 13.43
C GLY A 297 -8.84 -8.27 12.43
N ALA A 298 -8.72 -7.67 11.24
CA ALA A 298 -9.79 -7.70 10.25
C ALA A 298 -10.01 -9.10 9.67
N MET A 299 -11.26 -9.37 9.36
CA MET A 299 -11.79 -10.57 8.74
C MET A 299 -12.64 -10.18 7.51
N TYR A 300 -12.98 -11.13 6.64
CA TYR A 300 -13.86 -10.87 5.49
C TYR A 300 -15.15 -10.18 5.90
N VAL A 301 -15.79 -10.64 6.98
CA VAL A 301 -17.05 -10.09 7.49
C VAL A 301 -16.94 -8.60 7.89
N ASN A 302 -15.76 -8.13 8.29
CA ASN A 302 -15.56 -6.75 8.69
C ASN A 302 -15.53 -5.77 7.50
N TYR A 303 -15.28 -6.28 6.31
CA TYR A 303 -15.27 -5.55 5.05
C TYR A 303 -16.55 -5.77 4.21
N THR A 304 -17.41 -6.72 4.62
CA THR A 304 -18.66 -7.06 3.92
C THR A 304 -19.76 -6.06 4.29
N ASP A 305 -19.57 -4.82 3.84
CA ASP A 305 -20.51 -3.70 3.99
C ASP A 305 -20.55 -2.93 2.67
N GLU A 306 -21.75 -2.69 2.13
CA GLU A 306 -21.91 -2.07 0.81
C GLU A 306 -21.37 -0.64 0.76
N ASN A 307 -21.59 0.15 1.81
CA ASN A 307 -21.05 1.52 1.88
C ASN A 307 -19.53 1.52 1.95
N TYR A 308 -18.95 0.57 2.71
CA TYR A 308 -17.50 0.41 2.75
C TYR A 308 -16.94 0.06 1.37
N VAL A 309 -17.54 -0.89 0.66
CA VAL A 309 -17.04 -1.29 -0.67
C VAL A 309 -17.18 -0.14 -1.68
N ARG A 310 -18.22 0.69 -1.61
CA ARG A 310 -18.33 1.93 -2.39
C ARG A 310 -17.21 2.92 -2.05
N GLN A 311 -16.83 3.03 -0.80
CA GLN A 311 -15.70 3.89 -0.39
C GLN A 311 -14.37 3.30 -0.85
N LEU A 312 -14.17 1.98 -0.76
CA LEU A 312 -12.98 1.30 -1.27
C LEU A 312 -12.81 1.52 -2.78
N ALA A 313 -13.91 1.56 -3.54
CA ALA A 313 -13.91 1.82 -4.97
C ALA A 313 -13.35 3.21 -5.35
N LEU A 314 -13.28 4.17 -4.42
CA LEU A 314 -12.63 5.46 -4.63
C LEU A 314 -11.12 5.34 -4.89
N LEU A 315 -10.50 4.24 -4.50
CA LEU A 315 -9.10 3.94 -4.80
C LEU A 315 -8.91 3.39 -6.22
N ASN A 316 -10.00 3.17 -6.96
CA ASN A 316 -10.04 2.79 -8.38
C ASN A 316 -9.07 1.66 -8.77
N PRO A 317 -9.12 0.47 -8.15
CA PRO A 317 -8.17 -0.59 -8.41
C PRO A 317 -8.38 -1.25 -9.79
N SER A 318 -7.31 -1.37 -10.58
CA SER A 318 -7.22 -2.33 -11.69
C SER A 318 -7.08 -3.76 -11.15
N LEU A 319 -6.41 -3.91 -9.99
CA LEU A 319 -6.26 -5.18 -9.29
C LEU A 319 -6.55 -4.99 -7.80
N LEU A 320 -7.45 -5.82 -7.26
CA LEU A 320 -7.69 -5.97 -5.82
C LEU A 320 -7.10 -7.30 -5.34
N ILE A 321 -6.03 -7.21 -4.53
CA ILE A 321 -5.44 -8.36 -3.85
C ILE A 321 -6.08 -8.47 -2.47
N ILE A 322 -6.69 -9.62 -2.15
CA ILE A 322 -7.35 -9.86 -0.87
C ILE A 322 -6.51 -10.83 -0.04
N SER A 323 -5.90 -10.31 1.02
CA SER A 323 -4.96 -11.02 1.90
C SER A 323 -5.56 -11.15 3.31
N LEU A 324 -6.56 -12.04 3.46
CA LEU A 324 -7.31 -12.29 4.68
C LEU A 324 -7.38 -13.80 4.97
N GLY A 325 -7.89 -14.15 6.14
CA GLY A 325 -8.12 -15.55 6.54
C GLY A 325 -7.40 -15.94 7.82
N THR A 326 -6.36 -15.19 8.23
CA THR A 326 -5.63 -15.52 9.47
C THR A 326 -6.53 -15.38 10.69
N ASN A 327 -7.26 -14.29 10.84
CA ASN A 327 -8.05 -14.00 12.04
C ASN A 327 -9.25 -14.94 12.20
N GLU A 328 -9.88 -15.31 11.11
CA GLU A 328 -11.00 -16.29 11.11
C GLU A 328 -10.59 -17.63 11.71
N THR A 329 -9.34 -18.04 11.50
CA THR A 329 -8.80 -19.33 11.98
C THR A 329 -8.66 -19.42 13.50
N PHE A 330 -8.71 -18.27 14.21
CA PHE A 330 -8.65 -18.20 15.67
C PHE A 330 -10.03 -18.29 16.32
N GLY A 331 -11.11 -18.30 15.54
CA GLY A 331 -12.47 -18.48 16.03
C GLY A 331 -12.64 -19.80 16.83
N ARG A 332 -13.50 -19.77 17.86
CA ARG A 332 -13.76 -20.97 18.69
C ARG A 332 -14.29 -22.13 17.86
N ARG A 333 -15.09 -21.84 16.82
CA ARG A 333 -15.67 -22.82 15.89
C ARG A 333 -15.41 -22.35 14.47
N PHE A 334 -14.22 -22.63 13.95
CA PHE A 334 -13.94 -22.41 12.54
C PHE A 334 -14.60 -23.51 11.71
N THR A 335 -15.52 -23.14 10.83
CA THR A 335 -16.08 -24.04 9.82
C THR A 335 -15.73 -23.55 8.42
N ARG A 336 -15.40 -24.50 7.53
CA ARG A 336 -15.10 -24.15 6.12
C ARG A 336 -16.32 -23.52 5.40
N GLY A 337 -17.52 -23.99 5.71
CA GLY A 337 -18.75 -23.50 5.09
C GLY A 337 -19.06 -22.05 5.43
N GLU A 338 -19.00 -21.66 6.73
CA GLU A 338 -19.20 -20.28 7.15
C GLU A 338 -18.10 -19.36 6.57
N PHE A 339 -16.86 -19.80 6.61
CA PHE A 339 -15.75 -19.03 6.06
C PHE A 339 -15.90 -18.83 4.54
N ALA A 340 -16.29 -19.89 3.81
CA ALA A 340 -16.61 -19.79 2.39
C ALA A 340 -17.72 -18.78 2.10
N GLY A 341 -18.81 -18.83 2.88
CA GLY A 341 -19.92 -17.87 2.77
C GLY A 341 -19.48 -16.41 2.98
N GLN A 342 -18.59 -16.15 3.95
CA GLN A 342 -18.04 -14.80 4.19
C GLN A 342 -17.21 -14.31 3.00
N ILE A 343 -16.37 -15.14 2.41
CA ILE A 343 -15.58 -14.82 1.23
C ILE A 343 -16.51 -14.50 0.05
N GLU A 344 -17.49 -15.36 -0.21
CA GLU A 344 -18.43 -15.19 -1.32
C GLU A 344 -19.28 -13.92 -1.19
N ALA A 345 -19.73 -13.59 0.01
CA ALA A 345 -20.50 -12.38 0.29
C ALA A 345 -19.66 -11.13 -0.02
N PHE A 346 -18.40 -11.08 0.45
CA PHE A 346 -17.51 -9.96 0.17
C PHE A 346 -17.20 -9.82 -1.32
N ILE A 347 -16.84 -10.92 -2.00
CA ILE A 347 -16.55 -10.93 -3.44
C ILE A 347 -17.77 -10.45 -4.25
N SER A 348 -18.98 -10.85 -3.87
CA SER A 348 -20.20 -10.43 -4.55
C SER A 348 -20.40 -8.92 -4.47
N LEU A 349 -20.13 -8.30 -3.31
CA LEU A 349 -20.18 -6.84 -3.16
C LEU A 349 -19.07 -6.16 -3.99
N VAL A 350 -17.86 -6.71 -3.99
CA VAL A 350 -16.73 -6.18 -4.79
C VAL A 350 -17.10 -6.20 -6.27
N LYS A 351 -17.58 -7.33 -6.80
CA LYS A 351 -17.98 -7.45 -8.22
C LYS A 351 -19.14 -6.51 -8.59
N LYS A 352 -20.06 -6.28 -7.65
CA LYS A 352 -21.19 -5.34 -7.85
C LYS A 352 -20.72 -3.89 -7.96
N GLN A 353 -19.77 -3.47 -7.11
CA GLN A 353 -19.32 -2.08 -7.02
C GLN A 353 -18.12 -1.76 -7.91
N MET A 354 -17.30 -2.76 -8.23
CA MET A 354 -16.08 -2.66 -9.03
C MET A 354 -16.03 -3.76 -10.09
N PRO A 355 -16.95 -3.77 -11.08
CA PRO A 355 -17.11 -4.90 -12.02
C PRO A 355 -15.90 -5.15 -12.93
N HIS A 356 -15.07 -4.13 -13.18
CA HIS A 356 -13.86 -4.21 -14.02
C HIS A 356 -12.58 -4.46 -13.24
N THR A 357 -12.66 -4.55 -11.91
CA THR A 357 -11.49 -4.82 -11.08
C THR A 357 -11.15 -6.31 -11.09
N ALA A 358 -9.92 -6.63 -11.49
CA ALA A 358 -9.38 -7.98 -11.34
C ALA A 358 -9.24 -8.33 -9.84
N ILE A 359 -9.54 -9.57 -9.46
CA ILE A 359 -9.46 -10.03 -8.08
C ILE A 359 -8.43 -11.14 -7.97
N LEU A 360 -7.46 -10.97 -7.06
CA LEU A 360 -6.50 -11.99 -6.67
C LEU A 360 -6.69 -12.32 -5.18
N LEU A 361 -7.08 -13.55 -4.89
CA LEU A 361 -7.13 -14.06 -3.51
C LEU A 361 -5.76 -14.59 -3.10
N THR A 362 -5.34 -14.31 -1.86
CA THR A 362 -4.17 -14.95 -1.26
C THR A 362 -4.58 -15.76 -0.04
N THR A 363 -3.96 -16.94 0.16
CA THR A 363 -4.22 -17.73 1.35
C THR A 363 -3.43 -17.18 2.55
N PRO A 364 -3.88 -17.38 3.80
CA PRO A 364 -3.08 -17.03 4.98
C PRO A 364 -1.86 -17.95 5.09
N PRO A 365 -0.70 -17.46 5.58
CA PRO A 365 0.44 -18.31 5.89
C PRO A 365 0.12 -19.20 7.10
N GLU A 366 0.87 -20.28 7.29
CA GLU A 366 0.74 -21.09 8.50
C GLU A 366 1.09 -20.28 9.75
N CYS A 367 0.34 -20.48 10.82
CA CYS A 367 0.65 -19.88 12.11
C CYS A 367 0.37 -20.86 13.27
N TYR A 368 0.79 -20.45 14.47
CA TYR A 368 0.53 -21.16 15.71
C TYR A 368 -0.49 -20.39 16.56
N LYS A 369 -1.18 -21.10 17.42
CA LYS A 369 -2.01 -20.52 18.46
C LYS A 369 -1.46 -20.85 19.84
N ARG A 370 -1.57 -19.91 20.76
CA ARG A 370 -1.20 -20.11 22.15
C ARG A 370 -2.34 -20.80 22.89
N VAL A 371 -2.04 -21.93 23.53
CA VAL A 371 -2.96 -22.70 24.35
C VAL A 371 -2.41 -22.87 25.77
N THR A 372 -3.28 -23.14 26.72
CA THR A 372 -2.88 -23.49 28.08
C THR A 372 -3.11 -25.00 28.30
N VAL A 373 -2.04 -25.74 28.53
CA VAL A 373 -2.07 -27.15 28.85
C VAL A 373 -1.43 -27.33 30.22
N ASN A 374 -2.11 -27.98 31.15
CA ASN A 374 -1.63 -28.19 32.52
C ASN A 374 -1.10 -26.87 33.16
N LYS A 375 -1.88 -25.79 33.08
CA LYS A 375 -1.55 -24.43 33.57
C LYS A 375 -0.31 -23.81 32.93
N LYS A 376 0.34 -24.44 31.97
CA LYS A 376 1.48 -23.90 31.21
C LYS A 376 1.02 -23.40 29.84
N ARG A 377 1.46 -22.21 29.46
CA ARG A 377 1.23 -21.65 28.13
C ARG A 377 2.19 -22.30 27.14
N THR A 378 1.64 -22.86 26.07
CA THR A 378 2.41 -23.47 24.98
C THR A 378 1.86 -23.02 23.63
N TYR A 379 2.62 -23.24 22.57
CA TYR A 379 2.21 -22.98 21.20
C TYR A 379 1.91 -24.31 20.51
N VAL A 380 0.76 -24.36 19.86
CA VAL A 380 0.37 -25.49 19.01
C VAL A 380 0.07 -24.96 17.60
N ARG A 381 0.32 -25.79 16.62
CA ARG A 381 -0.01 -25.47 15.23
C ARG A 381 -1.50 -25.15 15.11
N ASN A 382 -1.82 -24.07 14.38
CA ASN A 382 -3.21 -23.74 14.08
C ASN A 382 -3.65 -24.48 12.80
N GLU A 383 -4.25 -25.64 12.96
CA GLU A 383 -4.68 -26.47 11.81
C GLU A 383 -5.75 -25.79 10.94
N ASN A 384 -6.45 -24.80 11.50
CA ASN A 384 -7.46 -24.06 10.73
C ASN A 384 -6.83 -23.21 9.63
N THR A 385 -5.54 -22.83 9.71
CA THR A 385 -4.89 -22.07 8.62
C THR A 385 -4.79 -22.89 7.34
N GLU A 386 -4.45 -24.17 7.44
CA GLU A 386 -4.48 -25.11 6.29
C GLU A 386 -5.90 -25.29 5.74
N ARG A 387 -6.89 -25.40 6.62
CA ARG A 387 -8.31 -25.52 6.24
C ARG A 387 -8.81 -24.24 5.55
N ALA A 388 -8.38 -23.06 6.01
CA ALA A 388 -8.69 -21.77 5.40
C ALA A 388 -8.02 -21.62 4.03
N ALA A 389 -6.74 -22.01 3.90
CA ALA A 389 -6.03 -21.98 2.63
C ALA A 389 -6.74 -22.85 1.58
N LYS A 390 -7.12 -24.09 1.92
CA LYS A 390 -7.90 -24.97 1.05
C LYS A 390 -9.25 -24.35 0.66
N ALA A 391 -9.98 -23.74 1.62
CA ALA A 391 -11.27 -23.11 1.34
C ALA A 391 -11.12 -21.94 0.36
N ILE A 392 -10.11 -21.06 0.54
CA ILE A 392 -9.85 -19.93 -0.37
C ILE A 392 -9.54 -20.46 -1.77
N THR A 393 -8.66 -21.46 -1.90
CA THR A 393 -8.29 -22.04 -3.19
C THR A 393 -9.49 -22.67 -3.91
N GLU A 394 -10.34 -23.40 -3.19
CA GLU A 394 -11.55 -24.02 -3.74
C GLU A 394 -12.58 -22.98 -4.18
N ILE A 395 -12.76 -21.89 -3.40
CA ILE A 395 -13.65 -20.80 -3.77
C ILE A 395 -13.14 -20.07 -5.00
N ALA A 396 -11.85 -19.77 -5.05
CA ALA A 396 -11.23 -19.15 -6.21
C ALA A 396 -11.49 -20.00 -7.45
N HIS A 397 -11.26 -21.31 -7.36
CA HIS A 397 -11.54 -22.24 -8.46
C HIS A 397 -13.00 -22.20 -8.89
N ARG A 398 -13.93 -22.35 -7.96
CA ARG A 398 -15.38 -22.39 -8.23
C ARG A 398 -15.91 -21.09 -8.81
N LYS A 399 -15.35 -19.93 -8.41
CA LYS A 399 -15.79 -18.60 -8.85
C LYS A 399 -15.00 -18.05 -10.04
N GLY A 400 -14.06 -18.82 -10.58
CA GLY A 400 -13.19 -18.38 -11.66
C GLY A 400 -12.35 -17.14 -11.28
N LEU A 401 -11.73 -17.14 -10.10
CA LEU A 401 -10.89 -16.06 -9.59
C LEU A 401 -9.43 -16.47 -9.57
N ALA A 402 -8.54 -15.52 -9.75
CA ALA A 402 -7.12 -15.75 -9.55
C ALA A 402 -6.82 -16.02 -8.06
N CYS A 403 -5.91 -16.95 -7.80
CA CYS A 403 -5.49 -17.31 -6.45
C CYS A 403 -3.99 -17.56 -6.37
N TRP A 404 -3.38 -17.04 -5.32
CA TRP A 404 -2.02 -17.38 -4.95
C TRP A 404 -1.97 -18.02 -3.56
N ASP A 405 -1.39 -19.21 -3.49
CA ASP A 405 -1.34 -19.99 -2.28
C ASP A 405 -0.10 -19.66 -1.44
N LEU A 406 -0.19 -18.61 -0.60
CA LEU A 406 0.87 -18.21 0.32
C LEU A 406 1.17 -19.32 1.35
N PHE A 407 0.16 -20.08 1.79
CA PHE A 407 0.38 -21.20 2.70
C PHE A 407 1.37 -22.20 2.09
N ALA A 408 1.12 -22.62 0.86
CA ALA A 408 2.02 -23.53 0.14
C ALA A 408 3.37 -22.88 -0.16
N ALA A 409 3.38 -21.63 -0.69
CA ALA A 409 4.59 -20.91 -1.06
C ALA A 409 5.56 -20.70 0.10
N THR A 410 5.05 -20.55 1.33
CA THR A 410 5.87 -20.45 2.55
C THR A 410 6.32 -21.79 3.13
N GLY A 411 6.04 -22.91 2.46
CA GLY A 411 6.47 -24.25 2.85
C GLY A 411 5.38 -25.12 3.50
N GLY A 412 4.11 -24.68 3.48
CA GLY A 412 2.96 -25.46 3.90
C GLY A 412 2.96 -25.86 5.39
N LYS A 413 2.53 -27.07 5.65
CA LYS A 413 2.44 -27.62 7.01
C LYS A 413 3.79 -27.64 7.71
N SER A 414 3.82 -27.13 8.95
CA SER A 414 5.00 -26.99 9.82
C SER A 414 6.03 -25.94 9.34
N SER A 415 5.68 -25.10 8.37
CA SER A 415 6.57 -24.01 7.88
C SER A 415 6.81 -22.95 8.96
N SER A 416 5.81 -22.57 9.75
CA SER A 416 5.94 -21.56 10.81
C SER A 416 7.06 -21.88 11.81
N ALA A 417 7.28 -23.16 12.14
CA ALA A 417 8.39 -23.56 13.02
C ALA A 417 9.74 -23.24 12.39
N LYS A 418 9.88 -23.47 11.07
CA LYS A 418 11.10 -23.18 10.30
C LYS A 418 11.33 -21.67 10.19
N TRP A 419 10.30 -20.91 9.85
CA TRP A 419 10.36 -19.44 9.78
C TRP A 419 10.70 -18.81 11.14
N HIS A 420 10.12 -19.34 12.24
CA HIS A 420 10.43 -18.88 13.58
C HIS A 420 11.89 -19.19 13.97
N LYS A 421 12.39 -20.41 13.69
CA LYS A 421 13.79 -20.80 13.92
C LYS A 421 14.77 -19.95 13.12
N ALA A 422 14.37 -19.53 11.93
CA ALA A 422 15.15 -18.64 11.05
C ALA A 422 15.13 -17.14 11.49
N GLY A 423 14.37 -16.77 12.54
CA GLY A 423 14.24 -15.38 12.98
C GLY A 423 13.33 -14.53 12.09
N LEU A 424 12.56 -15.15 11.19
CA LEU A 424 11.68 -14.47 10.24
C LEU A 424 10.23 -14.34 10.74
N MET A 425 9.92 -14.96 11.88
CA MET A 425 8.61 -14.92 12.51
C MET A 425 8.71 -14.42 13.95
N GLY A 426 7.74 -13.62 14.39
CA GLY A 426 7.67 -13.03 15.71
C GLY A 426 7.48 -14.08 16.82
N ARG A 427 7.68 -13.65 18.06
CA ARG A 427 7.55 -14.51 19.26
C ARG A 427 6.14 -15.06 19.46
N ASP A 428 5.13 -14.38 18.93
CA ASP A 428 3.72 -14.83 19.00
C ASP A 428 3.41 -15.96 18.01
N ARG A 429 4.33 -16.23 17.08
CA ARG A 429 4.22 -17.27 16.04
C ARG A 429 2.98 -17.11 15.15
N VAL A 430 2.52 -15.87 15.00
CA VAL A 430 1.45 -15.45 14.10
C VAL A 430 1.99 -14.42 13.11
N HIS A 431 2.63 -13.36 13.64
CA HIS A 431 3.18 -12.28 12.85
C HIS A 431 4.64 -12.57 12.46
N PHE A 432 5.04 -12.04 11.32
CA PHE A 432 6.41 -12.15 10.83
C PHE A 432 7.24 -10.94 11.23
N THR A 433 8.56 -11.08 11.20
CA THR A 433 9.46 -9.93 11.31
C THR A 433 9.37 -9.08 10.04
N LYS A 434 9.97 -7.89 10.04
CA LYS A 434 10.03 -7.03 8.85
C LYS A 434 10.63 -7.80 7.66
N GLU A 435 11.71 -8.51 7.89
CA GLU A 435 12.40 -9.34 6.90
C GLU A 435 11.49 -10.48 6.42
N GLY A 436 10.82 -11.18 7.33
CA GLY A 436 9.88 -12.24 6.98
C GLY A 436 8.72 -11.75 6.11
N TYR A 437 8.16 -10.58 6.41
CA TYR A 437 7.15 -9.97 5.55
C TYR A 437 7.71 -9.51 4.19
N GLN A 438 8.93 -8.99 4.15
CA GLN A 438 9.58 -8.62 2.90
C GLN A 438 9.80 -9.82 1.99
N GLU A 439 10.14 -10.99 2.56
CA GLU A 439 10.23 -12.25 1.80
C GLU A 439 8.87 -12.66 1.23
N GLN A 440 7.79 -12.59 2.01
CA GLN A 440 6.46 -12.88 1.48
C GLN A 440 6.06 -11.93 0.33
N GLY A 441 6.43 -10.65 0.43
CA GLY A 441 6.23 -9.68 -0.65
C GLY A 441 7.01 -10.03 -1.90
N LEU A 442 8.24 -10.48 -1.76
CA LEU A 442 9.07 -10.96 -2.87
C LEU A 442 8.46 -12.22 -3.52
N LEU A 443 7.97 -13.16 -2.73
CA LEU A 443 7.32 -14.37 -3.24
C LEU A 443 6.07 -14.05 -4.06
N LEU A 444 5.21 -13.14 -3.58
CA LEU A 444 4.02 -12.71 -4.33
C LEU A 444 4.42 -12.00 -5.62
N TYR A 445 5.43 -11.11 -5.57
CA TYR A 445 5.95 -10.44 -6.75
C TYR A 445 6.44 -11.45 -7.80
N ARG A 446 7.26 -12.42 -7.40
CA ARG A 446 7.77 -13.48 -8.28
C ARG A 446 6.63 -14.28 -8.92
N ALA A 447 5.65 -14.69 -8.12
CA ALA A 447 4.48 -15.43 -8.60
C ALA A 447 3.67 -14.63 -9.63
N LEU A 448 3.45 -13.34 -9.36
CA LEU A 448 2.73 -12.45 -10.27
C LEU A 448 3.51 -12.22 -11.57
N MET A 449 4.83 -11.99 -11.50
CA MET A 449 5.67 -11.76 -12.67
C MET A 449 5.86 -13.04 -13.50
N GLN A 450 6.00 -14.19 -12.88
CA GLN A 450 6.00 -15.48 -13.58
C GLN A 450 4.70 -15.67 -14.37
N THR A 451 3.58 -15.31 -13.78
CA THR A 451 2.26 -15.40 -14.43
C THR A 451 2.11 -14.37 -15.55
N TYR A 452 2.58 -13.14 -15.35
CA TYR A 452 2.64 -12.11 -16.38
C TYR A 452 3.52 -12.53 -17.57
N ASN A 453 4.68 -13.13 -17.30
CA ASN A 453 5.55 -13.65 -18.36
C ASN A 453 4.86 -14.75 -19.20
N ARG A 454 4.09 -15.64 -18.58
CA ARG A 454 3.26 -16.62 -19.32
C ARG A 454 2.21 -15.93 -20.18
N TYR A 455 1.58 -14.88 -19.68
CA TYR A 455 0.61 -14.10 -20.45
C TYR A 455 1.24 -13.48 -21.70
N ILE A 456 2.40 -12.81 -21.59
CA ILE A 456 3.04 -12.14 -22.75
C ILE A 456 3.67 -13.11 -23.74
N THR A 457 4.06 -14.33 -23.33
CA THR A 457 4.64 -15.34 -24.23
C THR A 457 3.59 -16.20 -24.93
N GLY A 458 2.31 -16.02 -24.62
CA GLY A 458 1.24 -16.84 -25.20
C GLY A 458 1.26 -18.31 -24.75
N ASN A 459 2.13 -18.66 -23.79
CA ASN A 459 2.19 -20.00 -23.20
C ASN A 459 0.98 -20.23 -22.28
N ASN A 460 -0.17 -20.45 -22.89
CA ASN A 460 -1.43 -20.75 -22.20
C ASN A 460 -1.52 -22.23 -21.76
N ASP A 461 -0.46 -22.83 -21.25
CA ASP A 461 -0.56 -24.11 -20.58
C ASP A 461 -1.36 -23.93 -19.28
N VAL A 462 -2.67 -23.71 -19.46
CA VAL A 462 -3.68 -23.78 -18.42
C VAL A 462 -4.06 -25.25 -18.26
N ARG A 463 -3.46 -25.94 -17.31
CA ARG A 463 -4.02 -27.15 -16.73
C ARG A 463 -4.15 -26.99 -15.22
#